data_f5bf0be3640a53010d85f08bc392461b
#
_entry.id   f5bf0be3640a53010d85f08bc392461b
#
_cell.length_a   1.000
_cell.length_b   1.000
_cell.length_c   1.000
_cell.angle_alpha   90.00
_cell.angle_beta   90.00
_cell.angle_gamma   90.00
#
_symmetry.space_group_name_H-M   'P 1'
#
loop_
_entity.id
_entity.type
_entity.pdbx_description
1 polymer ?
#
loop_
_entity_poly.entity_id
_entity_poly.type
_entity_poly.pdbx_seq_one_letter_code
_entity_poly.pdbx_strand_id
1 'polypeptide(L)'
;VFTIWFLVENIYKVIVIRMFLEGMEYETVHIQRSLFFLKVKKWFRACLTMLVVQIYETLWWFTLIGGMIKHYSYYMVPYIVAENPDISPNEAITLSRRMMNGRKWECFAFHVTFIGWELLGVLTGSLVTLFFTNPYKMAATCEYYAMVRKKAKEAGIPGMELLNDDALFERPEKVVLEKAYMDVMEETCVLQKVASLTGIRGFLAKYMGTVTGWGKKELE
;
A
#
# COMPACT_ATOMS: atom_id res chain seq x y z
N VAL A 1 2.25 5.41 23.95
CA VAL A 1 3.19 5.90 22.94
C VAL A 1 3.51 4.79 21.93
N PHE A 2 3.92 3.59 22.37
CA PHE A 2 4.32 2.47 21.49
C PHE A 2 3.18 1.98 20.57
N THR A 3 1.95 1.87 21.08
CA THR A 3 0.77 1.47 20.30
C THR A 3 0.40 2.49 19.21
N ILE A 4 0.52 3.78 19.50
CA ILE A 4 0.25 4.84 18.52
C ILE A 4 1.32 4.80 17.42
N TRP A 5 2.59 4.68 17.79
CA TRP A 5 3.68 4.54 16.84
C TRP A 5 3.47 3.36 15.90
N PHE A 6 3.11 2.21 16.44
CA PHE A 6 2.81 1.00 15.70
C PHE A 6 1.68 1.19 14.67
N LEU A 7 0.58 1.85 15.08
CA LEU A 7 -0.54 2.14 14.19
C LEU A 7 -0.12 3.06 13.04
N VAL A 8 0.61 4.13 13.35
CA VAL A 8 1.08 5.10 12.35
C VAL A 8 2.01 4.44 11.34
N GLU A 9 2.95 3.61 11.79
CA GLU A 9 3.89 2.90 10.92
C GLU A 9 3.17 1.97 9.93
N ASN A 10 2.20 1.20 10.39
CA ASN A 10 1.44 0.28 9.54
C ASN A 10 0.58 1.04 8.51
N ILE A 11 -0.08 2.12 8.91
CA ILE A 11 -0.84 2.97 7.98
C ILE A 11 0.09 3.58 6.94
N TYR A 12 1.20 4.16 7.38
CA TYR A 12 2.20 4.75 6.49
C TYR A 12 2.70 3.73 5.45
N LYS A 13 3.06 2.52 5.90
CA LYS A 13 3.52 1.43 5.02
C LYS A 13 2.50 1.11 3.92
N VAL A 14 1.23 0.96 4.27
CA VAL A 14 0.17 0.63 3.30
C VAL A 14 -0.09 1.78 2.34
N ILE A 15 -0.10 3.03 2.81
CA ILE A 15 -0.25 4.22 1.95
C ILE A 15 0.90 4.32 0.96
N VAL A 16 2.15 4.14 1.42
CA VAL A 16 3.32 4.19 0.54
C VAL A 16 3.26 3.09 -0.52
N ILE A 17 2.92 1.86 -0.14
CA ILE A 17 2.74 0.77 -1.11
C ILE A 17 1.68 1.16 -2.17
N ARG A 18 0.53 1.69 -1.74
CA ARG A 18 -0.51 2.14 -2.66
C ARG A 18 -0.03 3.21 -3.63
N MET A 19 0.72 4.21 -3.13
CA MET A 19 1.31 5.25 -3.97
C MET A 19 2.25 4.68 -5.03
N PHE A 20 3.08 3.70 -4.67
CA PHE A 20 3.99 3.09 -5.61
C PHE A 20 3.26 2.22 -6.64
N LEU A 21 2.22 1.46 -6.23
CA LEU A 21 1.38 0.68 -7.15
C LEU A 21 0.68 1.59 -8.17
N GLU A 22 0.12 2.71 -7.72
CA GLU A 22 -0.50 3.70 -8.63
C GLU A 22 0.55 4.36 -9.54
N GLY A 23 1.75 4.63 -9.04
CA GLY A 23 2.85 5.24 -9.80
C GLY A 23 3.44 4.37 -10.91
N MET A 24 3.15 3.07 -10.92
CA MET A 24 3.57 2.17 -12.00
C MET A 24 2.77 2.42 -13.29
N GLU A 25 1.49 2.75 -13.18
CA GLU A 25 0.58 2.89 -14.32
C GLU A 25 0.26 4.35 -14.68
N TYR A 26 0.38 5.27 -13.71
CA TYR A 26 0.01 6.67 -13.88
C TYR A 26 1.24 7.59 -13.86
N GLU A 27 1.33 8.52 -14.82
CA GLU A 27 2.40 9.53 -14.85
C GLU A 27 2.36 10.46 -13.63
N THR A 28 1.17 10.73 -13.10
CA THR A 28 0.96 11.58 -11.93
C THR A 28 0.21 10.83 -10.85
N VAL A 29 0.80 10.71 -9.67
CA VAL A 29 0.15 10.10 -8.51
C VAL A 29 -0.51 11.19 -7.69
N HIS A 30 -1.83 11.23 -7.70
CA HIS A 30 -2.59 12.15 -6.85
C HIS A 30 -2.61 11.62 -5.41
N ILE A 31 -1.96 12.36 -4.51
CA ILE A 31 -1.90 12.05 -3.07
C ILE A 31 -3.31 11.79 -2.49
N GLN A 32 -4.33 12.45 -3.01
CA GLN A 32 -5.72 12.27 -2.57
C GLN A 32 -6.26 10.86 -2.83
N ARG A 33 -5.86 10.21 -3.93
CA ARG A 33 -6.24 8.81 -4.20
C ARG A 33 -5.62 7.86 -3.18
N SER A 34 -4.37 8.07 -2.83
CA SER A 34 -3.69 7.24 -1.84
C SER A 34 -4.20 7.50 -0.43
N LEU A 35 -4.64 8.74 -0.13
CA LEU A 35 -5.22 9.12 1.15
C LEU A 35 -6.69 8.69 1.34
N PHE A 36 -7.38 8.17 0.30
CA PHE A 36 -8.73 7.62 0.49
C PHE A 36 -8.76 6.53 1.57
N PHE A 37 -7.63 5.91 1.80
CA PHE A 37 -7.40 4.92 2.83
C PHE A 37 -7.62 5.45 4.26
N LEU A 38 -7.45 6.75 4.47
CA LEU A 38 -7.70 7.41 5.77
C LEU A 38 -9.19 7.59 6.09
N LYS A 39 -10.11 7.18 5.19
CA LYS A 39 -11.53 7.12 5.53
C LYS A 39 -11.74 6.20 6.73
N VAL A 40 -12.44 6.73 7.73
CA VAL A 40 -12.48 6.30 9.13
C VAL A 40 -12.65 4.79 9.37
N LYS A 41 -13.34 4.05 8.50
CA LYS A 41 -13.55 2.60 8.68
C LYS A 41 -12.48 1.72 8.02
N LYS A 42 -11.83 2.20 6.96
CA LYS A 42 -10.90 1.39 6.17
C LYS A 42 -9.52 1.29 6.80
N TRP A 43 -9.00 2.39 7.37
CA TRP A 43 -7.71 2.37 8.05
C TRP A 43 -7.68 1.45 9.28
N PHE A 44 -8.78 1.40 10.05
CA PHE A 44 -8.85 0.54 11.24
C PHE A 44 -8.79 -0.95 10.85
N ARG A 45 -9.51 -1.34 9.80
CA ARG A 45 -9.50 -2.73 9.32
C ARG A 45 -8.14 -3.14 8.78
N ALA A 46 -7.49 -2.26 8.02
CA ALA A 46 -6.14 -2.48 7.54
C ALA A 46 -5.12 -2.60 8.68
N CYS A 47 -5.19 -1.72 9.69
CA CYS A 47 -4.35 -1.82 10.90
C CYS A 47 -4.59 -3.13 11.63
N LEU A 48 -5.84 -3.57 11.78
CA LEU A 48 -6.18 -4.83 12.41
C LEU A 48 -5.55 -6.01 11.62
N THR A 49 -5.65 -6.01 10.31
CA THR A 49 -5.04 -7.03 9.45
C THR A 49 -3.53 -7.08 9.65
N MET A 50 -2.86 -5.94 9.61
CA MET A 50 -1.42 -5.85 9.81
C MET A 50 -0.99 -6.30 11.21
N LEU A 51 -1.78 -5.97 12.24
CA LEU A 51 -1.53 -6.41 13.61
C LEU A 51 -1.63 -7.94 13.74
N VAL A 52 -2.67 -8.54 13.17
CA VAL A 52 -2.85 -9.99 13.18
C VAL A 52 -1.68 -10.69 12.48
N VAL A 53 -1.25 -10.18 11.32
CA VAL A 53 -0.08 -10.71 10.60
C VAL A 53 1.16 -10.67 11.47
N GLN A 54 1.41 -9.54 12.12
CA GLN A 54 2.61 -9.35 12.94
C GLN A 54 2.61 -10.26 14.19
N ILE A 55 1.44 -10.50 14.80
CA ILE A 55 1.30 -11.49 15.85
C ILE A 55 1.66 -12.89 15.34
N TYR A 56 1.12 -13.29 14.18
CA TYR A 56 1.45 -14.61 13.59
C TYR A 56 2.93 -14.71 13.22
N GLU A 57 3.53 -13.69 12.62
CA GLU A 57 4.96 -13.68 12.31
C GLU A 57 5.79 -13.84 13.57
N THR A 58 5.49 -13.06 14.61
CA THR A 58 6.21 -13.14 15.90
C THR A 58 6.12 -14.53 16.52
N LEU A 59 4.95 -15.16 16.51
CA LEU A 59 4.78 -16.54 17.01
C LEU A 59 5.63 -17.54 16.21
N TRP A 60 5.73 -17.39 14.90
CA TRP A 60 6.53 -18.29 14.06
C TRP A 60 8.03 -18.08 14.23
N TRP A 61 8.48 -16.88 14.63
CA TRP A 61 9.89 -16.60 14.90
C TRP A 61 10.48 -17.46 16.06
N PHE A 62 9.65 -17.94 16.99
CA PHE A 62 10.09 -18.90 17.99
C PHE A 62 10.61 -20.23 17.41
N THR A 63 10.23 -20.54 16.17
CA THR A 63 10.68 -21.77 15.48
C THR A 63 11.81 -21.52 14.48
N LEU A 64 12.46 -20.36 14.47
CA LEU A 64 13.53 -19.92 13.55
C LEU A 64 13.25 -20.26 12.07
N ILE A 65 13.39 -21.54 11.67
CA ILE A 65 13.15 -22.00 10.29
C ILE A 65 11.68 -21.76 9.87
N GLY A 66 10.73 -22.03 10.76
CA GLY A 66 9.31 -21.74 10.52
C GLY A 66 9.05 -20.26 10.34
N GLY A 67 9.74 -19.41 11.11
CA GLY A 67 9.68 -17.95 11.00
C GLY A 67 10.07 -17.46 9.61
N MET A 68 11.21 -17.91 9.08
CA MET A 68 11.67 -17.57 7.74
C MET A 68 10.66 -17.99 6.66
N ILE A 69 10.17 -19.22 6.70
CA ILE A 69 9.19 -19.72 5.72
C ILE A 69 7.88 -18.93 5.78
N LYS A 70 7.43 -18.59 6.98
CA LYS A 70 6.17 -17.85 7.20
C LYS A 70 6.31 -16.37 6.86
N HIS A 71 7.46 -15.76 7.12
CA HIS A 71 7.73 -14.40 6.69
C HIS A 71 7.52 -14.25 5.18
N TYR A 72 8.12 -15.11 4.37
CA TYR A 72 7.88 -15.10 2.91
C TYR A 72 6.48 -15.52 2.51
N SER A 73 5.78 -16.32 3.32
CA SER A 73 4.38 -16.67 3.07
C SER A 73 3.41 -15.51 3.28
N TYR A 74 3.72 -14.59 4.20
CA TYR A 74 2.88 -13.43 4.54
C TYR A 74 3.36 -12.15 3.86
N TYR A 75 4.45 -12.22 3.11
CA TYR A 75 5.12 -11.07 2.52
C TYR A 75 4.21 -10.18 1.64
N MET A 76 3.22 -10.79 0.96
CA MET A 76 2.30 -10.09 0.08
C MET A 76 1.11 -9.44 0.82
N VAL A 77 0.91 -9.71 2.12
CA VAL A 77 -0.24 -9.18 2.86
C VAL A 77 -0.35 -7.65 2.81
N PRO A 78 0.72 -6.86 3.04
CA PRO A 78 0.63 -5.40 2.96
C PRO A 78 0.17 -4.89 1.60
N TYR A 79 0.55 -5.58 0.51
CA TYR A 79 0.17 -5.24 -0.86
C TYR A 79 -1.29 -5.60 -1.14
N ILE A 80 -1.75 -6.75 -0.66
CA ILE A 80 -3.15 -7.18 -0.72
C ILE A 80 -4.04 -6.18 0.02
N VAL A 81 -3.63 -5.74 1.21
CA VAL A 81 -4.36 -4.73 2.00
C VAL A 81 -4.32 -3.35 1.32
N ALA A 82 -3.22 -3.00 0.65
CA ALA A 82 -3.14 -1.75 -0.11
C ALA A 82 -4.07 -1.76 -1.33
N GLU A 83 -4.31 -2.91 -1.96
CA GLU A 83 -5.27 -3.07 -3.05
C GLU A 83 -6.71 -3.12 -2.52
N ASN A 84 -6.99 -3.96 -1.52
CA ASN A 84 -8.31 -4.09 -0.89
C ASN A 84 -8.23 -3.90 0.63
N PRO A 85 -8.50 -2.68 1.13
CA PRO A 85 -8.48 -2.40 2.57
C PRO A 85 -9.63 -3.04 3.35
N ASP A 86 -10.66 -3.51 2.67
CA ASP A 86 -11.84 -4.13 3.30
C ASP A 86 -11.69 -5.64 3.49
N ILE A 87 -10.56 -6.22 3.06
CA ILE A 87 -10.27 -7.65 3.22
C ILE A 87 -10.11 -8.03 4.70
N SER A 88 -10.62 -9.20 5.09
CA SER A 88 -10.43 -9.70 6.45
C SER A 88 -8.99 -10.20 6.68
N PRO A 89 -8.46 -10.15 7.91
CA PRO A 89 -7.11 -10.63 8.23
C PRO A 89 -6.84 -12.06 7.76
N ASN A 90 -7.79 -12.96 7.99
CA ASN A 90 -7.63 -14.37 7.65
C ASN A 90 -7.65 -14.61 6.13
N GLU A 91 -8.48 -13.88 5.40
CA GLU A 91 -8.52 -13.93 3.94
C GLU A 91 -7.22 -13.39 3.33
N ALA A 92 -6.73 -12.24 3.80
CA ALA A 92 -5.47 -11.65 3.34
C ALA A 92 -4.28 -12.58 3.56
N ILE A 93 -4.17 -13.19 4.75
CA ILE A 93 -3.12 -14.15 5.09
C ILE A 93 -3.24 -15.41 4.21
N THR A 94 -4.46 -15.93 4.03
CA THR A 94 -4.68 -17.13 3.25
C THR A 94 -4.36 -16.90 1.78
N LEU A 95 -4.79 -15.76 1.24
CA LEU A 95 -4.51 -15.37 -0.14
C LEU A 95 -3.00 -15.18 -0.36
N SER A 96 -2.30 -14.45 0.52
CA SER A 96 -0.85 -14.29 0.46
C SER A 96 -0.12 -15.63 0.46
N ARG A 97 -0.53 -16.56 1.33
CA ARG A 97 0.05 -17.91 1.38
C ARG A 97 -0.13 -18.69 0.08
N ARG A 98 -1.30 -18.58 -0.54
CA ARG A 98 -1.60 -19.22 -1.84
C ARG A 98 -0.78 -18.62 -2.96
N MET A 99 -0.72 -17.29 -3.05
CA MET A 99 0.06 -16.55 -4.05
C MET A 99 1.56 -16.88 -3.96
N MET A 100 2.09 -17.02 -2.73
CA MET A 100 3.51 -17.29 -2.46
C MET A 100 3.86 -18.77 -2.45
N ASN A 101 2.88 -19.66 -2.69
CA ASN A 101 3.16 -21.08 -2.76
C ASN A 101 4.06 -21.41 -3.97
N GLY A 102 5.17 -22.11 -3.73
CA GLY A 102 6.18 -22.41 -4.76
C GLY A 102 7.12 -21.24 -5.13
N ARG A 103 6.86 -20.01 -4.63
CA ARG A 103 7.62 -18.78 -4.99
C ARG A 103 8.46 -18.20 -3.86
N LYS A 104 8.47 -18.83 -2.69
CA LYS A 104 9.19 -18.31 -1.52
C LYS A 104 10.69 -18.18 -1.76
N TRP A 105 11.26 -19.15 -2.47
CA TRP A 105 12.68 -19.13 -2.84
C TRP A 105 12.97 -18.01 -3.86
N GLU A 106 12.12 -17.80 -4.83
CA GLU A 106 12.21 -16.70 -5.79
C GLU A 106 12.20 -15.34 -5.06
N CYS A 107 11.27 -15.17 -4.10
CA CYS A 107 11.19 -13.97 -3.28
C CYS A 107 12.43 -13.79 -2.38
N PHE A 108 12.95 -14.87 -1.81
CA PHE A 108 14.20 -14.82 -1.05
C PHE A 108 15.37 -14.37 -1.94
N ALA A 109 15.54 -15.00 -3.10
CA ALA A 109 16.59 -14.63 -4.05
C ALA A 109 16.47 -13.15 -4.48
N PHE A 110 15.26 -12.67 -4.72
CA PHE A 110 14.98 -11.26 -5.00
C PHE A 110 15.48 -10.34 -3.86
N HIS A 111 15.26 -10.70 -2.59
CA HIS A 111 15.76 -9.91 -1.46
C HIS A 111 17.28 -9.92 -1.35
N VAL A 112 17.92 -11.03 -1.69
CA VAL A 112 19.39 -11.15 -1.67
C VAL A 112 20.04 -10.14 -2.62
N THR A 113 19.40 -9.79 -3.74
CA THR A 113 19.93 -8.79 -4.67
C THR A 113 20.10 -7.40 -4.06
N PHE A 114 19.37 -7.08 -2.99
CA PHE A 114 19.46 -5.79 -2.31
C PHE A 114 20.54 -5.74 -1.22
N ILE A 115 21.16 -6.87 -0.85
CA ILE A 115 22.17 -6.91 0.22
C ILE A 115 23.34 -5.97 -0.08
N GLY A 116 23.79 -5.91 -1.34
CA GLY A 116 24.88 -4.99 -1.74
C GLY A 116 24.53 -3.51 -1.50
N TRP A 117 23.30 -3.13 -1.78
CA TRP A 117 22.79 -1.78 -1.53
C TRP A 117 22.64 -1.46 -0.05
N GLU A 118 22.20 -2.42 0.75
CA GLU A 118 22.09 -2.27 2.21
C GLU A 118 23.49 -2.11 2.84
N LEU A 119 24.48 -2.88 2.39
CA LEU A 119 25.88 -2.72 2.83
C LEU A 119 26.43 -1.34 2.48
N LEU A 120 26.19 -0.87 1.26
CA LEU A 120 26.58 0.48 0.84
C LEU A 120 25.87 1.56 1.71
N GLY A 121 24.63 1.32 2.08
CA GLY A 121 23.90 2.18 3.00
C GLY A 121 24.56 2.30 4.36
N VAL A 122 25.01 1.17 4.93
CA VAL A 122 25.76 1.18 6.21
C VAL A 122 27.06 2.00 6.09
N LEU A 123 27.81 1.84 5.01
CA LEU A 123 29.05 2.58 4.76
C LEU A 123 28.83 4.09 4.61
N THR A 124 27.67 4.51 4.11
CA THR A 124 27.33 5.93 3.87
C THR A 124 26.53 6.57 5.01
N GLY A 125 26.48 5.93 6.19
CA GLY A 125 25.68 6.42 7.32
C GLY A 125 24.19 6.49 7.03
N SER A 126 23.67 5.52 6.28
CA SER A 126 22.27 5.37 5.86
C SER A 126 21.74 6.39 4.84
N LEU A 127 22.58 7.31 4.32
CA LEU A 127 22.13 8.27 3.31
C LEU A 127 21.67 7.56 2.02
N VAL A 128 22.47 6.62 1.51
CA VAL A 128 22.10 5.83 0.32
C VAL A 128 20.86 5.00 0.58
N THR A 129 20.71 4.41 1.76
CA THR A 129 19.51 3.64 2.13
C THR A 129 18.27 4.51 2.10
N LEU A 130 18.33 5.71 2.67
CA LEU A 130 17.17 6.60 2.79
C LEU A 130 16.71 7.15 1.43
N PHE A 131 17.63 7.64 0.62
CA PHE A 131 17.29 8.37 -0.61
C PHE A 131 17.23 7.50 -1.86
N PHE A 132 17.93 6.37 -1.87
CA PHE A 132 18.03 5.51 -3.03
C PHE A 132 17.52 4.09 -2.80
N THR A 133 18.07 3.35 -1.81
CA THR A 133 17.75 1.93 -1.65
C THR A 133 16.29 1.69 -1.27
N ASN A 134 15.73 2.48 -0.35
CA ASN A 134 14.34 2.32 0.10
C ASN A 134 13.33 2.57 -1.03
N PRO A 135 13.34 3.69 -1.77
CA PRO A 135 12.40 3.90 -2.86
C PRO A 135 12.60 2.90 -4.00
N TYR A 136 13.84 2.55 -4.33
CA TYR A 136 14.15 1.54 -5.35
C TYR A 136 13.62 0.15 -4.96
N LYS A 137 13.87 -0.29 -3.74
CA LYS A 137 13.38 -1.56 -3.20
C LYS A 137 11.85 -1.60 -3.16
N MET A 138 11.21 -0.49 -2.78
CA MET A 138 9.75 -0.39 -2.75
C MET A 138 9.17 -0.52 -4.17
N ALA A 139 9.69 0.22 -5.14
CA ALA A 139 9.27 0.13 -6.54
C ALA A 139 9.43 -1.29 -7.09
N ALA A 140 10.62 -1.88 -6.92
CA ALA A 140 10.90 -3.24 -7.38
C ALA A 140 10.00 -4.30 -6.71
N THR A 141 9.63 -4.10 -5.45
CA THR A 141 8.72 -5.03 -4.75
C THR A 141 7.27 -4.86 -5.22
N CYS A 142 6.84 -3.65 -5.58
CA CYS A 142 5.53 -3.41 -6.19
C CYS A 142 5.44 -4.11 -7.56
N GLU A 143 6.48 -4.03 -8.39
CA GLU A 143 6.58 -4.77 -9.66
C GLU A 143 6.51 -6.30 -9.44
N TYR A 144 7.26 -6.79 -8.44
CA TYR A 144 7.21 -8.19 -8.07
C TYR A 144 5.81 -8.62 -7.64
N TYR A 145 5.10 -7.80 -6.85
CA TYR A 145 3.71 -8.05 -6.48
C TYR A 145 2.79 -8.10 -7.70
N ALA A 146 2.89 -7.13 -8.62
CA ALA A 146 2.09 -7.09 -9.85
C ALA A 146 2.29 -8.36 -10.70
N MET A 147 3.54 -8.81 -10.85
CA MET A 147 3.86 -10.07 -11.53
C MET A 147 3.24 -11.28 -10.84
N VAL A 148 3.38 -11.39 -9.51
CA VAL A 148 2.81 -12.51 -8.73
C VAL A 148 1.28 -12.49 -8.79
N ARG A 149 0.65 -11.31 -8.71
CA ARG A 149 -0.79 -11.12 -8.83
C ARG A 149 -1.31 -11.60 -10.20
N LYS A 150 -0.66 -11.16 -11.28
CA LYS A 150 -1.01 -11.57 -12.65
C LYS A 150 -0.96 -13.08 -12.80
N LYS A 151 0.15 -13.70 -12.43
CA LYS A 151 0.30 -15.17 -12.47
C LYS A 151 -0.70 -15.92 -11.59
N ALA A 152 -1.08 -15.34 -10.44
CA ALA A 152 -2.08 -15.91 -9.55
C ALA A 152 -3.49 -15.84 -10.16
N LYS A 153 -3.85 -14.75 -10.84
CA LYS A 153 -5.10 -14.63 -11.61
C LYS A 153 -5.13 -15.63 -12.76
N GLU A 154 -4.08 -15.73 -13.55
CA GLU A 154 -3.96 -16.69 -14.66
C GLU A 154 -4.07 -18.14 -14.19
N ALA A 155 -3.54 -18.45 -13.03
CA ALA A 155 -3.62 -19.79 -12.42
C ALA A 155 -4.97 -20.06 -11.72
N GLY A 156 -5.90 -19.11 -11.67
CA GLY A 156 -7.21 -19.26 -11.05
C GLY A 156 -7.15 -19.55 -9.55
N ILE A 157 -6.20 -18.93 -8.84
CA ILE A 157 -6.04 -19.18 -7.39
C ILE A 157 -7.31 -18.68 -6.64
N PRO A 158 -7.94 -19.52 -5.79
CA PRO A 158 -9.12 -19.12 -5.05
C PRO A 158 -8.84 -17.95 -4.10
N GLY A 159 -9.72 -16.94 -4.13
CA GLY A 159 -9.58 -15.70 -3.35
C GLY A 159 -9.07 -14.52 -4.19
N MET A 160 -8.68 -14.73 -5.45
CA MET A 160 -8.27 -13.63 -6.34
C MET A 160 -9.43 -12.71 -6.72
N GLU A 161 -10.68 -13.19 -6.58
CA GLU A 161 -11.90 -12.41 -6.72
C GLU A 161 -12.04 -11.28 -5.68
N LEU A 162 -11.30 -11.37 -4.57
CA LEU A 162 -11.23 -10.31 -3.56
C LEU A 162 -10.33 -9.14 -3.99
N LEU A 163 -9.50 -9.32 -5.02
CA LEU A 163 -8.60 -8.32 -5.57
C LEU A 163 -9.18 -7.75 -6.88
N ASN A 164 -10.12 -6.81 -6.73
CA ASN A 164 -10.91 -6.27 -7.85
C ASN A 164 -10.45 -4.89 -8.31
N ASP A 165 -9.41 -4.30 -7.71
CA ASP A 165 -8.92 -2.99 -8.11
C ASP A 165 -7.98 -3.11 -9.33
N ASP A 166 -8.55 -3.48 -10.47
CA ASP A 166 -7.80 -3.58 -11.72
C ASP A 166 -7.29 -2.22 -12.20
N ALA A 167 -7.89 -1.11 -11.74
CA ALA A 167 -7.43 0.25 -12.01
C ALA A 167 -6.04 0.56 -11.43
N LEU A 168 -5.51 -0.27 -10.51
CA LEU A 168 -4.13 -0.17 -10.05
C LEU A 168 -3.10 -0.77 -11.03
N PHE A 169 -3.54 -1.60 -11.99
CA PHE A 169 -2.66 -2.38 -12.87
C PHE A 169 -3.01 -2.22 -14.35
N GLU A 170 -4.10 -1.52 -14.64
CA GLU A 170 -4.53 -1.18 -15.99
C GLU A 170 -4.99 0.27 -16.00
N ARG A 171 -4.45 1.07 -16.92
CA ARG A 171 -4.84 2.47 -17.05
C ARG A 171 -6.30 2.54 -17.51
N PRO A 172 -7.25 2.98 -16.67
CA PRO A 172 -8.65 3.06 -17.07
C PRO A 172 -8.85 4.14 -18.14
N GLU A 173 -9.92 3.99 -18.92
CA GLU A 173 -10.34 5.03 -19.87
C GLU A 173 -10.53 6.39 -19.15
N LYS A 174 -10.26 7.48 -19.87
CA LYS A 174 -10.34 8.86 -19.33
C LYS A 174 -11.67 9.14 -18.62
N VAL A 175 -12.78 8.62 -19.15
CA VAL A 175 -14.12 8.79 -18.57
C VAL A 175 -14.25 8.18 -17.17
N VAL A 176 -13.63 7.01 -16.93
CA VAL A 176 -13.65 6.34 -15.61
C VAL A 176 -12.77 7.10 -14.61
N LEU A 177 -11.64 7.65 -15.09
CA LEU A 177 -10.78 8.52 -14.31
C LEU A 177 -11.48 9.79 -13.87
N GLU A 178 -12.15 10.50 -14.79
CA GLU A 178 -12.91 11.71 -14.48
C GLU A 178 -13.99 11.43 -13.42
N LYS A 179 -14.75 10.34 -13.57
CA LYS A 179 -15.76 9.97 -12.60
C LYS A 179 -15.17 9.70 -11.22
N ALA A 180 -14.06 8.95 -11.14
CA ALA A 180 -13.37 8.70 -9.88
C ALA A 180 -12.83 9.99 -9.25
N TYR A 181 -12.36 10.95 -10.04
CA TYR A 181 -11.95 12.27 -9.55
C TYR A 181 -13.13 13.09 -9.03
N MET A 182 -14.27 13.05 -9.72
CA MET A 182 -15.48 13.75 -9.28
C MET A 182 -15.98 13.21 -7.94
N ASP A 183 -16.00 11.89 -7.75
CA ASP A 183 -16.41 11.26 -6.50
C ASP A 183 -15.48 11.66 -5.34
N VAL A 184 -14.15 11.72 -5.57
CA VAL A 184 -13.17 12.18 -4.57
C VAL A 184 -13.34 13.68 -4.26
N MET A 185 -13.62 14.50 -5.28
CA MET A 185 -13.87 15.94 -5.08
C MET A 185 -15.16 16.21 -4.31
N GLU A 186 -16.23 15.45 -4.55
CA GLU A 186 -17.48 15.58 -3.81
C GLU A 186 -17.29 15.23 -2.33
N GLU A 187 -16.52 14.18 -2.02
CA GLU A 187 -16.19 13.84 -0.62
C GLU A 187 -15.28 14.87 0.06
N THR A 188 -14.33 15.47 -0.66
CA THR A 188 -13.51 16.55 -0.10
C THR A 188 -14.34 17.79 0.18
N CYS A 189 -15.36 18.07 -0.64
CA CYS A 189 -16.32 19.14 -0.41
C CYS A 189 -17.15 18.90 0.86
N VAL A 190 -17.56 17.67 1.14
CA VAL A 190 -18.26 17.28 2.39
C VAL A 190 -17.37 17.47 3.60
N LEU A 191 -16.09 17.03 3.53
CA LEU A 191 -15.11 17.24 4.61
C LEU A 191 -14.84 18.72 4.88
N GLN A 192 -14.80 19.55 3.83
CA GLN A 192 -14.63 21.00 3.94
C GLN A 192 -15.86 21.65 4.60
N LYS A 193 -17.05 21.13 4.32
CA LYS A 193 -18.31 21.58 4.95
C LYS A 193 -18.38 21.19 6.43
N VAL A 194 -17.94 19.99 6.78
CA VAL A 194 -17.83 19.52 8.19
C VAL A 194 -16.77 20.32 8.94
N ALA A 195 -15.61 20.57 8.34
CA ALA A 195 -14.57 21.40 8.93
C ALA A 195 -15.02 22.85 9.16
N SER A 196 -15.91 23.38 8.31
CA SER A 196 -16.49 24.70 8.51
C SER A 196 -17.46 24.78 9.67
N LEU A 197 -18.13 23.67 9.99
CA LEU A 197 -19.05 23.56 11.14
C LEU A 197 -18.33 23.39 12.48
N THR A 198 -17.13 22.81 12.47
CA THR A 198 -16.34 22.52 13.68
C THR A 198 -15.35 23.62 14.07
N GLY A 199 -15.36 24.77 13.38
CA GLY A 199 -14.48 25.91 13.71
C GLY A 199 -13.00 25.73 13.35
N ILE A 200 -12.62 24.60 12.74
CA ILE A 200 -11.23 24.29 12.27
C ILE A 200 -10.95 24.98 10.91
N ARG A 201 -11.70 26.02 10.59
CA ARG A 201 -11.70 26.74 9.29
C ARG A 201 -10.32 27.24 8.85
N GLY A 202 -9.48 27.66 9.79
CA GLY A 202 -8.20 28.30 9.45
C GLY A 202 -7.09 27.33 9.05
N PHE A 203 -7.10 26.14 9.61
CA PHE A 203 -6.04 25.14 9.41
C PHE A 203 -6.26 24.34 8.12
N LEU A 204 -7.47 23.85 7.89
CA LEU A 204 -7.77 23.02 6.70
C LEU A 204 -7.92 23.85 5.42
N ALA A 205 -8.47 25.06 5.47
CA ALA A 205 -8.60 25.92 4.29
C ALA A 205 -7.23 26.33 3.71
N LYS A 206 -6.21 26.48 4.56
CA LYS A 206 -4.85 26.80 4.14
C LYS A 206 -4.15 25.64 3.41
N TYR A 207 -4.43 24.41 3.81
CA TYR A 207 -3.82 23.22 3.23
C TYR A 207 -4.65 22.60 2.10
N MET A 208 -5.98 22.66 2.16
CA MET A 208 -6.87 22.11 1.12
C MET A 208 -7.12 23.06 -0.05
N GLY A 209 -7.07 24.39 0.17
CA GLY A 209 -7.19 25.39 -0.90
C GLY A 209 -6.06 25.30 -1.94
N THR A 210 -4.88 24.86 -1.52
CA THR A 210 -3.74 24.65 -2.43
C THR A 210 -3.91 23.38 -3.28
N VAL A 211 -4.65 22.40 -2.78
CA VAL A 211 -4.86 21.10 -3.44
C VAL A 211 -6.00 21.17 -4.47
N THR A 212 -7.06 21.94 -4.21
CA THR A 212 -8.17 22.14 -5.16
C THR A 212 -7.80 23.06 -6.34
N GLY A 213 -6.78 23.91 -6.20
CA GLY A 213 -6.25 24.75 -7.28
C GLY A 213 -5.46 23.97 -8.34
N TRP A 214 -4.95 22.80 -8.00
CA TRP A 214 -4.16 21.95 -8.91
C TRP A 214 -5.02 21.15 -9.90
N GLY A 215 -6.16 20.67 -9.48
CA GLY A 215 -7.06 19.87 -10.34
C GLY A 215 -7.71 20.66 -11.49
N LYS A 216 -7.77 22.01 -11.41
CA LYS A 216 -8.33 22.85 -12.47
C LYS A 216 -7.37 23.16 -13.62
N LYS A 217 -6.07 23.06 -13.39
CA LYS A 217 -5.05 23.42 -14.41
C LYS A 217 -4.67 22.29 -15.36
N GLU A 218 -5.02 21.05 -15.05
CA GLU A 218 -4.71 19.89 -15.91
C GLU A 218 -5.90 19.41 -16.78
N LEU A 219 -7.06 20.08 -16.66
CA LEU A 219 -8.26 19.79 -17.48
C LEU A 219 -8.46 20.80 -18.64
N GLU A 220 -7.63 21.87 -18.73
CA GLU A 220 -7.52 22.77 -19.89
C GLU A 220 -6.34 22.32 -20.78
#